data_1307e39f067e052e716a0dee95860adb
#
_entry.id   1307e39f067e052e716a0dee95860adb
#
_cell.length_a   1.000
_cell.length_b   1.000
_cell.length_c   1.000
_cell.angle_alpha   90.00
_cell.angle_beta   90.00
_cell.angle_gamma   90.00
#
_symmetry.space_group_name_H-M   'P 1'
#
loop_
_entity.id
_entity.type
_entity.pdbx_description
1 polymer ?
#
loop_
_entity_poly.entity_id
_entity_poly.type
_entity_poly.pdbx_seq_one_letter_code
_entity_poly.pdbx_strand_id
1 'polypeptide(L)'
;MSYCTNLDCPKPKNPPRVNHCQACGSTLILRNRYRALRALGRGGFGATFLARDESLPGHPPCVVKQLRPSADAQHILDMARDLFQREAKILGKIGNHPQLPRLLDYFETNNEFFLVQEFINGKTLQQEVKQGGPFTEAGVRQFLSEALPLIQYVHESKIIHRDIKPANLIRRNEDKKLVLIDFGAVKDKVAPAQETSDQTALTAYAIGTPGYAPPEQMAMRPVYASDIYAMGVTCIYLLTGKSPKDLDYDPTTGEMMWRNLVQVSDHFADVLQKMLEISVRHRYQSVEAVLRDLDLEPYMDSLAQNLAFPNSHGGRGDSQAEEIGNSEYRKLREGRGRDRTESPSSRMAAAIRARRERANSRSSSGDRQGMNTRNTKMTTGSRSAGKAKLSADEL
;
A
#
# COMPACT_ATOMS: atom_id res chain seq x y z
N MET A 1 -2.30 1.73 33.06
CA MET A 1 -3.66 1.87 32.55
C MET A 1 -3.98 0.60 31.78
N SER A 2 -5.19 0.06 31.95
CA SER A 2 -5.69 -1.07 31.15
C SER A 2 -6.81 -0.60 30.25
N TYR A 3 -6.97 -1.22 29.10
CA TYR A 3 -8.00 -0.87 28.12
C TYR A 3 -8.89 -2.07 27.85
N CYS A 4 -10.21 -1.89 27.86
CA CYS A 4 -11.17 -2.93 27.57
C CYS A 4 -11.21 -3.19 26.07
N THR A 5 -11.08 -4.44 25.65
CA THR A 5 -11.16 -4.85 24.24
C THR A 5 -12.58 -5.11 23.76
N ASN A 6 -13.57 -5.12 24.67
CA ASN A 6 -14.98 -5.15 24.25
C ASN A 6 -15.32 -3.85 23.50
N LEU A 7 -15.66 -4.00 22.21
CA LEU A 7 -15.94 -2.87 21.30
C LEU A 7 -17.18 -2.08 21.72
N ASP A 8 -18.12 -2.71 22.44
CA ASP A 8 -19.37 -2.09 22.93
C ASP A 8 -19.21 -1.48 24.33
N CYS A 9 -18.00 -1.50 24.89
CA CYS A 9 -17.77 -0.97 26.23
C CYS A 9 -17.93 0.56 26.27
N PRO A 10 -18.84 1.12 27.10
CA PRO A 10 -19.07 2.56 27.16
C PRO A 10 -17.90 3.33 27.79
N LYS A 11 -17.09 2.67 28.66
CA LYS A 11 -15.94 3.27 29.36
C LYS A 11 -14.75 2.30 29.33
N PRO A 12 -14.03 2.20 28.19
CA PRO A 12 -13.00 1.17 28.02
C PRO A 12 -11.69 1.42 28.82
N LYS A 13 -11.47 2.61 29.32
CA LYS A 13 -10.28 2.94 30.13
C LYS A 13 -10.46 2.47 31.58
N ASN A 14 -9.51 1.70 32.09
CA ASN A 14 -9.52 1.15 33.43
C ASN A 14 -8.21 1.46 34.17
N PRO A 15 -8.20 1.45 35.51
CA PRO A 15 -6.98 1.54 36.30
C PRO A 15 -5.98 0.41 35.95
N PRO A 16 -4.68 0.60 36.23
CA PRO A 16 -3.71 -0.49 36.11
C PRO A 16 -4.04 -1.59 37.12
N ARG A 17 -3.65 -2.84 36.82
CA ARG A 17 -3.75 -4.01 37.73
C ARG A 17 -5.17 -4.54 38.01
N VAL A 18 -6.23 -3.98 37.42
CA VAL A 18 -7.55 -4.63 37.46
C VAL A 18 -7.67 -5.68 36.34
N ASN A 19 -8.34 -6.78 36.62
CA ASN A 19 -8.47 -7.89 35.69
C ASN A 19 -9.81 -7.89 34.95
N HIS A 20 -10.79 -7.14 35.44
CA HIS A 20 -12.09 -6.98 34.83
C HIS A 20 -12.42 -5.52 34.60
N CYS A 21 -13.10 -5.23 33.51
CA CYS A 21 -13.54 -3.88 33.17
C CYS A 21 -14.59 -3.40 34.18
N GLN A 22 -14.36 -2.25 34.76
CA GLN A 22 -15.27 -1.67 35.77
C GLN A 22 -16.62 -1.25 35.18
N ALA A 23 -16.70 -1.07 33.84
CA ALA A 23 -17.91 -0.62 33.18
C ALA A 23 -18.76 -1.79 32.62
N CYS A 24 -18.16 -2.81 32.03
CA CYS A 24 -18.87 -3.90 31.37
C CYS A 24 -18.55 -5.30 31.89
N GLY A 25 -17.64 -5.43 32.87
CA GLY A 25 -17.27 -6.72 33.45
C GLY A 25 -16.34 -7.59 32.60
N SER A 26 -16.07 -7.23 31.34
CA SER A 26 -15.22 -8.02 30.46
C SER A 26 -13.78 -8.18 31.00
N THR A 27 -13.16 -9.32 30.74
CA THR A 27 -11.77 -9.58 31.11
C THR A 27 -10.83 -8.63 30.38
N LEU A 28 -9.87 -8.03 31.10
CA LEU A 28 -8.88 -7.09 30.58
C LEU A 28 -7.56 -7.73 30.17
N ILE A 29 -7.41 -9.03 30.42
CA ILE A 29 -6.25 -9.83 30.04
C ILE A 29 -6.72 -10.90 29.06
N LEU A 30 -6.33 -10.77 27.82
CA LEU A 30 -6.63 -11.75 26.79
C LEU A 30 -5.72 -12.97 26.99
N ARG A 31 -6.32 -14.17 26.96
CA ARG A 31 -5.62 -15.45 27.10
C ARG A 31 -4.69 -15.51 28.34
N ASN A 32 -5.04 -14.81 29.42
CA ASN A 32 -4.21 -14.68 30.65
C ASN A 32 -2.78 -14.19 30.38
N ARG A 33 -2.56 -13.48 29.28
CA ARG A 33 -1.24 -13.09 28.81
C ARG A 33 -1.18 -11.64 28.32
N TYR A 34 -2.10 -11.22 27.46
CA TYR A 34 -2.00 -9.92 26.79
C TYR A 34 -2.93 -8.91 27.40
N ARG A 35 -2.36 -7.80 27.90
CA ARG A 35 -3.14 -6.68 28.44
C ARG A 35 -3.13 -5.51 27.48
N ALA A 36 -4.29 -5.16 26.94
CA ALA A 36 -4.43 -3.96 26.13
C ALA A 36 -4.22 -2.69 26.98
N LEU A 37 -3.48 -1.73 26.43
CA LEU A 37 -3.13 -0.45 27.07
C LEU A 37 -3.91 0.72 26.49
N ARG A 38 -4.09 0.74 25.16
CA ARG A 38 -4.86 1.75 24.42
C ARG A 38 -5.24 1.22 23.04
N ALA A 39 -6.31 1.76 22.46
CA ALA A 39 -6.60 1.54 21.07
C ALA A 39 -5.61 2.33 20.20
N LEU A 40 -5.15 1.71 19.11
CA LEU A 40 -4.37 2.31 18.02
C LEU A 40 -5.26 2.72 16.86
N GLY A 41 -6.31 1.93 16.59
CA GLY A 41 -7.30 2.17 15.56
C GLY A 41 -8.58 1.36 15.81
N ARG A 42 -9.69 1.83 15.27
CA ARG A 42 -10.98 1.12 15.22
C ARG A 42 -11.49 1.17 13.79
N GLY A 43 -12.01 0.07 13.31
CA GLY A 43 -12.69 -0.07 12.02
C GLY A 43 -14.02 -0.78 12.17
N GLY A 44 -14.77 -0.92 11.09
CA GLY A 44 -16.08 -1.57 11.10
C GLY A 44 -16.07 -3.04 11.54
N PHE A 45 -14.92 -3.71 11.47
CA PHE A 45 -14.79 -5.16 11.74
C PHE A 45 -13.91 -5.49 12.93
N GLY A 46 -13.41 -4.49 13.65
CA GLY A 46 -12.54 -4.78 14.76
C GLY A 46 -11.73 -3.59 15.23
N ALA A 47 -10.74 -3.85 16.04
CA ALA A 47 -9.86 -2.83 16.57
C ALA A 47 -8.43 -3.34 16.69
N THR A 48 -7.49 -2.40 16.66
CA THR A 48 -6.06 -2.64 16.90
C THR A 48 -5.67 -1.97 18.20
N PHE A 49 -4.99 -2.70 19.06
CA PHE A 49 -4.58 -2.22 20.38
C PHE A 49 -3.07 -2.30 20.53
N LEU A 50 -2.49 -1.27 21.15
CA LEU A 50 -1.21 -1.43 21.82
C LEU A 50 -1.46 -2.25 23.09
N ALA A 51 -0.73 -3.32 23.26
CA ALA A 51 -0.79 -4.21 24.40
C ALA A 51 0.60 -4.49 24.95
N ARG A 52 0.68 -5.21 26.05
CA ARG A 52 1.90 -5.77 26.59
C ARG A 52 1.71 -7.25 26.90
N ASP A 53 2.77 -8.01 26.76
CA ASP A 53 2.80 -9.42 27.12
C ASP A 53 3.17 -9.56 28.61
N GLU A 54 2.19 -9.86 29.45
CA GLU A 54 2.41 -10.00 30.90
C GLU A 54 3.06 -11.33 31.30
N SER A 55 3.17 -12.29 30.36
CA SER A 55 3.83 -13.58 30.62
C SER A 55 5.35 -13.54 30.53
N LEU A 56 5.90 -12.50 29.88
CA LEU A 56 7.33 -12.36 29.67
C LEU A 56 7.95 -11.35 30.63
N PRO A 57 9.19 -11.57 31.11
CA PRO A 57 9.93 -10.58 31.87
C PRO A 57 10.05 -9.25 31.12
N GLY A 58 9.88 -8.13 31.82
CA GLY A 58 9.91 -6.80 31.22
C GLY A 58 8.61 -6.39 30.48
N HIS A 59 7.64 -7.29 30.38
CA HIS A 59 6.33 -7.04 29.77
C HIS A 59 6.44 -6.31 28.43
N PRO A 60 7.09 -6.91 27.41
CA PRO A 60 7.36 -6.25 26.14
C PRO A 60 6.08 -5.80 25.46
N PRO A 61 6.11 -4.65 24.76
CA PRO A 61 4.97 -4.17 24.00
C PRO A 61 4.71 -5.04 22.79
N CYS A 62 3.43 -5.23 22.48
CA CYS A 62 2.95 -5.92 21.29
C CYS A 62 1.71 -5.21 20.71
N VAL A 63 1.33 -5.55 19.50
CA VAL A 63 0.09 -5.10 18.87
C VAL A 63 -0.88 -6.27 18.85
N VAL A 64 -2.09 -6.04 19.36
CA VAL A 64 -3.21 -6.99 19.26
C VAL A 64 -4.22 -6.46 18.26
N LYS A 65 -4.40 -7.17 17.16
CA LYS A 65 -5.51 -6.95 16.23
C LYS A 65 -6.66 -7.87 16.60
N GLN A 66 -7.82 -7.29 16.83
CA GLN A 66 -9.08 -7.98 17.10
C GLN A 66 -9.97 -7.85 15.87
N LEU A 67 -10.46 -8.95 15.37
CA LEU A 67 -11.52 -9.02 14.37
C LEU A 67 -12.79 -9.56 15.06
N ARG A 68 -13.83 -8.76 15.00
CA ARG A 68 -15.17 -9.12 15.48
C ARG A 68 -16.16 -8.90 14.35
N PRO A 69 -16.63 -9.96 13.68
CA PRO A 69 -17.68 -9.84 12.68
C PRO A 69 -18.94 -9.23 13.30
N SER A 70 -19.58 -8.34 12.55
CA SER A 70 -20.79 -7.62 13.01
C SER A 70 -22.07 -8.42 12.90
N ALA A 71 -22.02 -9.63 12.32
CA ALA A 71 -23.18 -10.51 12.15
C ALA A 71 -22.88 -11.89 12.71
N ASP A 72 -23.88 -12.48 13.37
CA ASP A 72 -23.84 -13.84 13.91
C ASP A 72 -24.05 -14.93 12.84
N ALA A 73 -24.14 -14.54 11.55
CA ALA A 73 -24.31 -15.47 10.46
C ALA A 73 -23.05 -16.33 10.29
N GLN A 74 -23.22 -17.67 10.36
CA GLN A 74 -22.10 -18.61 10.35
C GLN A 74 -21.16 -18.42 9.16
N HIS A 75 -21.68 -18.14 7.96
CA HIS A 75 -20.87 -17.92 6.77
C HIS A 75 -19.97 -16.66 6.88
N ILE A 76 -20.40 -15.63 7.61
CA ILE A 76 -19.60 -14.42 7.87
C ILE A 76 -18.48 -14.71 8.87
N LEU A 77 -18.78 -15.49 9.90
CA LEU A 77 -17.79 -15.95 10.87
C LEU A 77 -16.71 -16.82 10.19
N ASP A 78 -17.12 -17.74 9.32
CA ASP A 78 -16.19 -18.60 8.59
C ASP A 78 -15.31 -17.81 7.61
N MET A 79 -15.89 -16.84 6.91
CA MET A 79 -15.13 -15.95 6.03
C MET A 79 -14.13 -15.08 6.83
N ALA A 80 -14.55 -14.54 7.96
CA ALA A 80 -13.69 -13.77 8.84
C ALA A 80 -12.54 -14.63 9.41
N ARG A 81 -12.85 -15.86 9.83
CA ARG A 81 -11.85 -16.85 10.29
C ARG A 81 -10.82 -17.13 9.21
N ASP A 82 -11.26 -17.37 7.98
CA ASP A 82 -10.38 -17.64 6.85
C ASP A 82 -9.44 -16.46 6.55
N LEU A 83 -9.97 -15.23 6.52
CA LEU A 83 -9.17 -14.03 6.28
C LEU A 83 -8.09 -13.87 7.36
N PHE A 84 -8.47 -14.09 8.60
CA PHE A 84 -7.58 -13.91 9.75
C PHE A 84 -6.50 -14.99 9.83
N GLN A 85 -6.88 -16.26 9.55
CA GLN A 85 -5.92 -17.36 9.45
C GLN A 85 -4.90 -17.16 8.33
N ARG A 86 -5.32 -16.55 7.22
CA ARG A 86 -4.42 -16.23 6.10
C ARG A 86 -3.41 -15.17 6.50
N GLU A 87 -3.83 -14.07 7.15
CA GLU A 87 -2.91 -13.07 7.67
C GLU A 87 -1.87 -13.69 8.61
N ALA A 88 -2.32 -14.55 9.54
CA ALA A 88 -1.42 -15.26 10.43
C ALA A 88 -0.45 -16.19 9.69
N LYS A 89 -0.91 -16.96 8.69
CA LYS A 89 -0.06 -17.84 7.87
C LYS A 89 0.98 -17.05 7.08
N ILE A 90 0.59 -15.89 6.53
CA ILE A 90 1.48 -15.03 5.77
C ILE A 90 2.56 -14.46 6.69
N LEU A 91 2.18 -13.85 7.81
CA LEU A 91 3.14 -13.33 8.77
C LEU A 91 4.04 -14.43 9.34
N GLY A 92 3.52 -15.63 9.56
CA GLY A 92 4.32 -16.80 9.95
C GLY A 92 5.35 -17.19 8.89
N LYS A 93 5.02 -17.02 7.60
CA LYS A 93 5.92 -17.35 6.48
C LYS A 93 7.00 -16.31 6.24
N ILE A 94 6.64 -15.03 6.26
CA ILE A 94 7.55 -13.93 5.86
C ILE A 94 8.00 -13.05 7.03
N GLY A 95 7.47 -13.23 8.23
CA GLY A 95 7.70 -12.36 9.39
C GLY A 95 9.11 -12.41 10.00
N ASN A 96 10.02 -13.22 9.43
CA ASN A 96 11.44 -13.18 9.81
C ASN A 96 12.23 -12.04 9.11
N HIS A 97 11.60 -11.33 8.18
CA HIS A 97 12.24 -10.21 7.51
C HIS A 97 12.28 -8.99 8.46
N PRO A 98 13.42 -8.28 8.58
CA PRO A 98 13.58 -7.19 9.56
C PRO A 98 12.69 -5.97 9.34
N GLN A 99 12.11 -5.85 8.15
CA GLN A 99 11.17 -4.78 7.77
C GLN A 99 9.70 -5.25 7.79
N LEU A 100 9.41 -6.38 8.43
CA LEU A 100 8.06 -6.90 8.64
C LEU A 100 7.85 -7.21 10.12
N PRO A 101 6.65 -7.01 10.67
CA PRO A 101 6.38 -7.36 12.07
C PRO A 101 6.33 -8.89 12.21
N ARG A 102 6.93 -9.42 13.28
CA ARG A 102 6.83 -10.85 13.60
C ARG A 102 5.45 -11.18 14.14
N LEU A 103 4.92 -12.33 13.73
CA LEU A 103 3.76 -12.95 14.38
C LEU A 103 4.21 -13.48 15.74
N LEU A 104 3.52 -13.10 16.81
CA LEU A 104 3.80 -13.53 18.19
C LEU A 104 2.79 -14.55 18.69
N ASP A 105 1.51 -14.41 18.31
CA ASP A 105 0.45 -15.33 18.69
C ASP A 105 -0.76 -15.17 17.77
N TYR A 106 -1.61 -16.18 17.75
CA TYR A 106 -2.88 -16.20 17.05
C TYR A 106 -3.87 -17.09 17.81
N PHE A 107 -5.06 -16.56 18.09
CA PHE A 107 -6.08 -17.34 18.82
C PHE A 107 -7.49 -16.80 18.56
N GLU A 108 -8.47 -17.67 18.85
CA GLU A 108 -9.89 -17.37 18.80
C GLU A 108 -10.48 -17.51 20.20
N THR A 109 -11.34 -16.60 20.61
CA THR A 109 -12.09 -16.64 21.87
C THR A 109 -13.44 -15.93 21.67
N ASN A 110 -14.56 -16.61 22.04
CA ASN A 110 -15.91 -16.07 21.97
C ASN A 110 -16.29 -15.50 20.57
N ASN A 111 -15.97 -16.23 19.50
CA ASN A 111 -16.19 -15.82 18.11
C ASN A 111 -15.44 -14.52 17.72
N GLU A 112 -14.47 -14.11 18.50
CA GLU A 112 -13.55 -13.02 18.18
C GLU A 112 -12.17 -13.59 17.87
N PHE A 113 -11.51 -13.03 16.86
CA PHE A 113 -10.20 -13.49 16.39
C PHE A 113 -9.15 -12.49 16.80
N PHE A 114 -8.04 -12.99 17.35
CA PHE A 114 -6.95 -12.18 17.86
C PHE A 114 -5.63 -12.57 17.21
N LEU A 115 -4.97 -11.59 16.56
CA LEU A 115 -3.64 -11.73 16.03
C LEU A 115 -2.71 -10.81 16.84
N VAL A 116 -1.67 -11.39 17.40
CA VAL A 116 -0.66 -10.66 18.17
C VAL A 116 0.63 -10.58 17.39
N GLN A 117 1.10 -9.37 17.15
CA GLN A 117 2.31 -9.12 16.39
C GLN A 117 3.25 -8.17 17.12
N GLU A 118 4.49 -8.13 16.65
CA GLU A 118 5.51 -7.20 17.13
C GLU A 118 5.01 -5.75 17.07
N PHE A 119 5.27 -5.01 18.14
CA PHE A 119 5.04 -3.56 18.12
C PHE A 119 6.23 -2.85 17.49
N ILE A 120 5.98 -2.14 16.41
CA ILE A 120 6.98 -1.32 15.74
C ILE A 120 6.92 0.09 16.33
N ASN A 121 7.95 0.44 17.09
CA ASN A 121 8.07 1.76 17.68
C ASN A 121 8.54 2.77 16.64
N GLY A 122 7.66 3.62 16.15
CA GLY A 122 7.98 4.58 15.10
C GLY A 122 6.78 5.43 14.68
N LYS A 123 6.99 6.26 13.66
CA LYS A 123 5.94 7.05 13.03
C LYS A 123 5.57 6.44 11.69
N THR A 124 4.29 6.45 11.37
CA THR A 124 3.87 6.14 9.99
C THR A 124 4.31 7.26 9.05
N LEU A 125 4.54 6.94 7.78
CA LEU A 125 4.84 7.99 6.78
C LEU A 125 3.72 9.03 6.68
N GLN A 126 2.48 8.62 6.95
CA GLN A 126 1.37 9.56 7.05
C GLN A 126 1.57 10.56 8.21
N GLN A 127 2.07 10.11 9.35
CA GLN A 127 2.38 10.98 10.49
C GLN A 127 3.60 11.86 10.22
N GLU A 128 4.61 11.34 9.51
CA GLU A 128 5.78 12.13 9.11
C GLU A 128 5.37 13.31 8.21
N VAL A 129 4.58 13.04 7.16
CA VAL A 129 4.07 14.09 6.26
C VAL A 129 3.18 15.10 7.00
N LYS A 130 2.30 14.64 7.89
CA LYS A 130 1.44 15.56 8.68
C LYS A 130 2.22 16.46 9.62
N GLN A 131 3.38 16.04 10.11
CA GLN A 131 4.20 16.79 11.07
C GLN A 131 5.30 17.60 10.40
N GLY A 132 5.92 17.06 9.35
CA GLY A 132 7.09 17.66 8.69
C GLY A 132 6.79 18.26 7.32
N GLY A 133 5.57 18.08 6.79
CA GLY A 133 5.23 18.48 5.42
C GLY A 133 5.59 17.43 4.38
N PRO A 134 5.33 17.73 3.10
CA PRO A 134 5.65 16.88 1.97
C PRO A 134 7.15 16.58 1.84
N PHE A 135 7.47 15.47 1.23
CA PHE A 135 8.85 15.07 0.94
C PHE A 135 9.35 15.73 -0.34
N THR A 136 10.65 15.94 -0.43
CA THR A 136 11.33 16.29 -1.69
C THR A 136 11.43 15.07 -2.61
N GLU A 137 11.76 15.28 -3.89
CA GLU A 137 12.08 14.19 -4.83
C GLU A 137 13.15 13.26 -4.25
N ALA A 138 14.24 13.80 -3.69
CA ALA A 138 15.29 13.00 -3.07
C ALA A 138 14.77 12.15 -1.92
N GLY A 139 13.88 12.69 -1.09
CA GLY A 139 13.24 11.94 0.00
C GLY A 139 12.34 10.81 -0.49
N VAL A 140 11.62 11.01 -1.62
CA VAL A 140 10.80 9.95 -2.21
C VAL A 140 11.64 8.91 -2.94
N ARG A 141 12.74 9.30 -3.57
CA ARG A 141 13.71 8.34 -4.15
C ARG A 141 14.32 7.45 -3.05
N GLN A 142 14.70 8.04 -1.92
CA GLN A 142 15.17 7.28 -0.76
C GLN A 142 14.08 6.34 -0.24
N PHE A 143 12.83 6.81 -0.11
CA PHE A 143 11.71 5.94 0.25
C PHE A 143 11.58 4.76 -0.71
N LEU A 144 11.62 4.98 -2.01
CA LEU A 144 11.52 3.90 -3.01
C LEU A 144 12.70 2.93 -2.92
N SER A 145 13.91 3.41 -2.67
CA SER A 145 15.09 2.54 -2.50
C SER A 145 14.98 1.61 -1.30
N GLU A 146 14.25 2.01 -0.24
CA GLU A 146 14.00 1.19 0.94
C GLU A 146 12.77 0.28 0.77
N ALA A 147 11.72 0.77 0.13
CA ALA A 147 10.42 0.10 0.06
C ALA A 147 10.33 -0.93 -1.09
N LEU A 148 10.91 -0.63 -2.26
CA LEU A 148 10.83 -1.53 -3.41
C LEU A 148 11.48 -2.91 -3.17
N PRO A 149 12.69 -3.02 -2.59
CA PRO A 149 13.25 -4.33 -2.25
C PRO A 149 12.39 -5.12 -1.26
N LEU A 150 11.75 -4.44 -0.32
CA LEU A 150 10.80 -5.09 0.61
C LEU A 150 9.58 -5.65 -0.13
N ILE A 151 9.00 -4.90 -1.07
CA ILE A 151 7.87 -5.37 -1.88
C ILE A 151 8.31 -6.50 -2.80
N GLN A 152 9.53 -6.45 -3.36
CA GLN A 152 10.09 -7.55 -4.14
C GLN A 152 10.15 -8.84 -3.31
N TYR A 153 10.67 -8.80 -2.09
CA TYR A 153 10.69 -9.95 -1.18
C TYR A 153 9.29 -10.52 -0.90
N VAL A 154 8.28 -9.65 -0.72
CA VAL A 154 6.88 -10.05 -0.55
C VAL A 154 6.37 -10.77 -1.82
N HIS A 155 6.65 -10.21 -3.00
CA HIS A 155 6.23 -10.79 -4.30
C HIS A 155 6.93 -12.12 -4.61
N GLU A 156 8.22 -12.26 -4.31
CA GLU A 156 8.98 -13.52 -4.44
C GLU A 156 8.40 -14.62 -3.53
N SER A 157 7.86 -14.22 -2.38
CA SER A 157 7.09 -15.10 -1.49
C SER A 157 5.70 -15.47 -2.02
N LYS A 158 5.34 -15.00 -3.25
CA LYS A 158 4.05 -15.20 -3.93
C LYS A 158 2.88 -14.56 -3.19
N ILE A 159 3.13 -13.41 -2.57
CA ILE A 159 2.16 -12.62 -1.83
C ILE A 159 1.96 -11.27 -2.55
N ILE A 160 0.73 -10.80 -2.61
CA ILE A 160 0.36 -9.45 -3.02
C ILE A 160 -0.19 -8.76 -1.78
N HIS A 161 0.37 -7.60 -1.40
CA HIS A 161 0.02 -6.92 -0.13
C HIS A 161 -1.37 -6.28 -0.15
N ARG A 162 -1.75 -5.61 -1.26
CA ARG A 162 -3.06 -5.01 -1.57
C ARG A 162 -3.47 -3.79 -0.74
N ASP A 163 -2.73 -3.41 0.29
CA ASP A 163 -3.03 -2.24 1.11
C ASP A 163 -1.78 -1.41 1.41
N ILE A 164 -0.93 -1.21 0.40
CA ILE A 164 0.22 -0.31 0.50
C ILE A 164 -0.29 1.11 0.54
N LYS A 165 0.06 1.83 1.62
CA LYS A 165 -0.29 3.25 1.83
C LYS A 165 0.59 3.85 2.93
N PRO A 166 0.69 5.18 3.04
CA PRO A 166 1.54 5.83 4.05
C PRO A 166 1.22 5.46 5.50
N ALA A 167 -0.03 5.09 5.79
CA ALA A 167 -0.45 4.66 7.12
C ALA A 167 0.08 3.26 7.50
N ASN A 168 0.40 2.42 6.51
CA ASN A 168 0.89 1.05 6.71
C ASN A 168 2.42 0.92 6.59
N LEU A 169 3.12 2.03 6.48
CA LEU A 169 4.57 2.11 6.41
C LEU A 169 5.07 2.89 7.62
N ILE A 170 5.79 2.24 8.52
CA ILE A 170 6.33 2.83 9.75
C ILE A 170 7.84 2.99 9.61
N ARG A 171 8.35 4.20 9.87
CA ARG A 171 9.78 4.42 10.06
C ARG A 171 10.13 4.12 11.52
N ARG A 172 10.80 3.00 11.73
CA ARG A 172 11.19 2.53 13.06
C ARG A 172 12.21 3.48 13.70
N ASN A 173 12.03 3.80 14.98
CA ASN A 173 12.85 4.79 15.68
C ASN A 173 14.30 4.33 15.91
N GLU A 174 14.50 3.02 16.11
CA GLU A 174 15.78 2.43 16.51
C GLU A 174 16.83 2.49 15.37
N ASP A 175 16.45 2.14 14.16
CA ASP A 175 17.37 2.02 13.03
C ASP A 175 16.94 2.82 11.80
N LYS A 176 15.85 3.57 11.91
CA LYS A 176 15.24 4.38 10.83
C LYS A 176 14.78 3.59 9.60
N LYS A 177 14.78 2.26 9.66
CA LYS A 177 14.29 1.42 8.56
C LYS A 177 12.76 1.51 8.45
N LEU A 178 12.28 1.41 7.21
CA LEU A 178 10.86 1.25 6.94
C LEU A 178 10.41 -0.15 7.32
N VAL A 179 9.25 -0.24 7.95
CA VAL A 179 8.56 -1.50 8.26
C VAL A 179 7.17 -1.44 7.65
N LEU A 180 6.83 -2.42 6.82
CA LEU A 180 5.51 -2.57 6.22
C LEU A 180 4.65 -3.40 7.14
N ILE A 181 3.50 -2.85 7.53
CA ILE A 181 2.54 -3.47 8.44
C ILE A 181 1.22 -3.76 7.72
N ASP A 182 0.40 -4.57 8.33
CA ASP A 182 -1.00 -4.83 7.94
C ASP A 182 -1.19 -5.65 6.66
N PHE A 183 -1.14 -6.97 6.80
CA PHE A 183 -1.36 -7.95 5.74
C PHE A 183 -2.82 -8.44 5.64
N GLY A 184 -3.77 -7.75 6.30
CA GLY A 184 -5.17 -8.18 6.39
C GLY A 184 -5.93 -8.23 5.06
N ALA A 185 -5.49 -7.47 4.05
CA ALA A 185 -6.11 -7.49 2.72
C ALA A 185 -5.59 -8.60 1.80
N VAL A 186 -4.63 -9.42 2.25
CA VAL A 186 -4.00 -10.46 1.42
C VAL A 186 -4.96 -11.62 1.18
N LYS A 187 -5.23 -11.97 -0.08
CA LYS A 187 -5.96 -13.19 -0.49
C LYS A 187 -5.05 -14.10 -1.31
N ASP A 188 -5.12 -15.39 -1.06
CA ASP A 188 -4.69 -16.38 -2.05
C ASP A 188 -5.61 -16.32 -3.27
N LYS A 189 -5.18 -16.83 -4.44
CA LYS A 189 -5.92 -16.83 -5.70
C LYS A 189 -7.40 -17.07 -5.48
N VAL A 190 -8.23 -16.10 -5.87
CA VAL A 190 -9.66 -16.03 -5.60
C VAL A 190 -10.42 -17.09 -6.38
N ALA A 191 -11.21 -17.93 -5.69
CA ALA A 191 -12.39 -18.54 -6.27
C ALA A 191 -13.49 -17.45 -6.40
N PRO A 192 -14.27 -17.43 -7.50
CA PRO A 192 -15.34 -16.44 -7.66
C PRO A 192 -16.38 -16.59 -6.54
N ALA A 193 -16.60 -15.52 -5.78
CA ALA A 193 -17.62 -15.47 -4.74
C ALA A 193 -18.99 -15.27 -5.40
N GLN A 194 -19.97 -16.08 -5.02
CA GLN A 194 -21.39 -15.81 -5.29
C GLN A 194 -21.84 -14.63 -4.41
N GLU A 195 -22.45 -13.64 -5.04
CA GLU A 195 -22.88 -12.40 -4.39
C GLU A 195 -24.10 -12.61 -3.50
N THR A 196 -23.99 -12.25 -2.23
CA THR A 196 -25.14 -11.99 -1.33
C THR A 196 -24.94 -10.64 -0.63
N SER A 197 -26.04 -9.93 -0.37
CA SER A 197 -26.09 -8.52 0.06
C SER A 197 -25.39 -8.17 1.38
N ASP A 198 -25.10 -9.14 2.25
CA ASP A 198 -24.42 -8.92 3.54
C ASP A 198 -22.87 -8.98 3.45
N GLN A 199 -22.33 -9.16 2.23
CA GLN A 199 -20.89 -9.24 1.98
C GLN A 199 -20.20 -7.89 1.87
N THR A 200 -20.95 -6.77 1.84
CA THR A 200 -20.43 -5.44 1.47
C THR A 200 -19.26 -4.98 2.31
N ALA A 201 -19.26 -5.29 3.57
CA ALA A 201 -18.29 -4.77 4.51
C ALA A 201 -17.00 -5.63 4.57
N LEU A 202 -17.09 -6.96 4.57
CA LEU A 202 -15.93 -7.87 4.45
C LEU A 202 -15.29 -7.79 3.05
N THR A 203 -16.12 -7.52 2.03
CA THR A 203 -15.66 -7.26 0.67
C THR A 203 -14.88 -5.95 0.61
N ALA A 204 -15.31 -4.89 1.29
CA ALA A 204 -14.58 -3.63 1.39
C ALA A 204 -13.21 -3.81 2.05
N TYR A 205 -13.10 -4.64 3.10
CA TYR A 205 -11.83 -4.98 3.73
C TYR A 205 -10.87 -5.72 2.77
N ALA A 206 -11.43 -6.57 1.92
CA ALA A 206 -10.66 -7.33 0.92
C ALA A 206 -10.27 -6.52 -0.34
N ILE A 207 -10.92 -5.37 -0.58
CA ILE A 207 -10.69 -4.51 -1.76
C ILE A 207 -9.48 -3.58 -1.55
N GLY A 208 -9.15 -3.26 -0.29
CA GLY A 208 -8.09 -2.31 0.05
C GLY A 208 -8.63 -0.89 0.26
N THR A 209 -7.73 0.07 0.43
CA THR A 209 -8.08 1.46 0.75
C THR A 209 -8.46 2.24 -0.51
N PRO A 210 -9.67 2.84 -0.58
CA PRO A 210 -10.10 3.66 -1.72
C PRO A 210 -9.10 4.76 -2.06
N GLY A 211 -8.79 4.88 -3.35
CA GLY A 211 -7.81 5.81 -3.89
C GLY A 211 -6.38 5.25 -3.99
N TYR A 212 -6.04 4.23 -3.20
CA TYR A 212 -4.77 3.50 -3.32
C TYR A 212 -4.91 2.21 -4.13
N ALA A 213 -6.10 1.61 -4.13
CA ALA A 213 -6.38 0.38 -4.86
C ALA A 213 -6.66 0.69 -6.34
N PRO A 214 -5.95 0.02 -7.29
CA PRO A 214 -6.20 0.19 -8.72
C PRO A 214 -7.47 -0.57 -9.17
N PRO A 215 -7.98 -0.30 -10.40
CA PRO A 215 -9.22 -0.88 -10.90
C PRO A 215 -9.27 -2.41 -10.88
N GLU A 216 -8.18 -3.09 -11.25
CA GLU A 216 -8.11 -4.56 -11.23
C GLU A 216 -8.25 -5.13 -9.81
N GLN A 217 -7.74 -4.43 -8.79
CA GLN A 217 -7.91 -4.83 -7.40
C GLN A 217 -9.34 -4.60 -6.92
N MET A 218 -9.96 -3.49 -7.32
CA MET A 218 -11.38 -3.23 -7.06
C MET A 218 -12.29 -4.27 -7.72
N ALA A 219 -11.88 -4.77 -8.91
CA ALA A 219 -12.54 -5.88 -9.59
C ALA A 219 -12.18 -7.27 -9.00
N MET A 220 -11.56 -7.34 -7.83
CA MET A 220 -11.17 -8.57 -7.12
C MET A 220 -10.16 -9.45 -7.89
N ARG A 221 -9.37 -8.87 -8.80
CA ARG A 221 -8.34 -9.52 -9.63
C ARG A 221 -6.96 -8.88 -9.43
N PRO A 222 -6.45 -8.72 -8.20
CA PRO A 222 -5.16 -8.10 -7.96
C PRO A 222 -4.03 -8.92 -8.57
N VAL A 223 -3.00 -8.19 -9.01
CA VAL A 223 -1.74 -8.72 -9.55
C VAL A 223 -0.58 -8.02 -8.84
N TYR A 224 0.66 -8.48 -9.03
CA TYR A 224 1.84 -7.82 -8.43
C TYR A 224 1.95 -6.33 -8.82
N ALA A 225 1.57 -5.99 -10.05
CA ALA A 225 1.50 -4.62 -10.52
C ALA A 225 0.49 -3.75 -9.74
N SER A 226 -0.47 -4.35 -9.00
CA SER A 226 -1.41 -3.60 -8.15
C SER A 226 -0.69 -2.96 -6.96
N ASP A 227 0.28 -3.65 -6.36
CA ASP A 227 1.12 -3.09 -5.30
C ASP A 227 2.04 -1.97 -5.83
N ILE A 228 2.50 -2.08 -7.09
CA ILE A 228 3.29 -1.03 -7.74
C ILE A 228 2.45 0.25 -7.95
N TYR A 229 1.19 0.11 -8.34
CA TYR A 229 0.26 1.24 -8.42
C TYR A 229 0.09 1.91 -7.04
N ALA A 230 -0.21 1.14 -6.01
CA ALA A 230 -0.40 1.64 -4.65
C ALA A 230 0.88 2.33 -4.12
N MET A 231 2.07 1.82 -4.50
CA MET A 231 3.35 2.45 -4.22
C MET A 231 3.47 3.80 -4.95
N GLY A 232 3.09 3.89 -6.23
CA GLY A 232 3.03 5.14 -6.98
C GLY A 232 2.12 6.18 -6.32
N VAL A 233 0.89 5.79 -5.94
CA VAL A 233 -0.04 6.67 -5.20
C VAL A 233 0.56 7.10 -3.85
N THR A 234 1.27 6.21 -3.17
CA THR A 234 1.99 6.54 -1.94
C THR A 234 3.05 7.61 -2.19
N CYS A 235 3.82 7.53 -3.28
CA CYS A 235 4.78 8.56 -3.67
C CYS A 235 4.10 9.91 -3.92
N ILE A 236 2.97 9.93 -4.62
CA ILE A 236 2.22 11.18 -4.84
C ILE A 236 1.76 11.78 -3.51
N TYR A 237 1.26 10.98 -2.57
CA TYR A 237 0.94 11.46 -1.23
C TYR A 237 2.18 12.05 -0.51
N LEU A 238 3.33 11.39 -0.59
CA LEU A 238 4.57 11.88 0.04
C LEU A 238 5.03 13.21 -0.57
N LEU A 239 4.91 13.39 -1.89
CA LEU A 239 5.28 14.61 -2.61
C LEU A 239 4.31 15.77 -2.38
N THR A 240 3.01 15.50 -2.27
CA THR A 240 1.98 16.53 -2.25
C THR A 240 1.42 16.82 -0.85
N GLY A 241 1.50 15.84 0.06
CA GLY A 241 0.78 15.86 1.32
C GLY A 241 -0.73 15.67 1.19
N LYS A 242 -1.26 15.55 -0.04
CA LYS A 242 -2.69 15.43 -0.33
C LYS A 242 -3.13 13.97 -0.40
N SER A 243 -4.30 13.68 0.18
CA SER A 243 -4.93 12.36 0.00
C SER A 243 -5.32 12.16 -1.47
N PRO A 244 -5.28 10.92 -2.00
CA PRO A 244 -5.79 10.64 -3.34
C PRO A 244 -7.22 11.14 -3.59
N LYS A 245 -8.04 11.25 -2.54
CA LYS A 245 -9.41 11.77 -2.62
C LYS A 245 -9.48 13.30 -2.82
N ASP A 246 -8.39 13.99 -2.50
CA ASP A 246 -8.28 15.46 -2.57
C ASP A 246 -7.54 15.90 -3.85
N LEU A 247 -7.24 14.96 -4.74
CA LEU A 247 -6.62 15.20 -6.03
C LEU A 247 -7.66 15.17 -7.15
N ASP A 248 -7.44 15.99 -8.16
CA ASP A 248 -8.25 15.98 -9.38
C ASP A 248 -7.86 14.79 -10.27
N TYR A 249 -8.84 14.33 -11.05
CA TYR A 249 -8.67 13.25 -12.03
C TYR A 249 -9.14 13.72 -13.40
N ASP A 250 -8.41 13.36 -14.42
CA ASP A 250 -8.83 13.61 -15.80
C ASP A 250 -10.14 12.84 -16.08
N PRO A 251 -11.24 13.53 -16.43
CA PRO A 251 -12.53 12.88 -16.62
C PRO A 251 -12.57 11.93 -17.82
N THR A 252 -11.62 12.06 -18.75
CA THR A 252 -11.58 11.24 -19.97
C THR A 252 -10.73 9.98 -19.77
N THR A 253 -9.56 10.12 -19.11
CA THR A 253 -8.60 9.03 -18.94
C THR A 253 -8.71 8.38 -17.57
N GLY A 254 -9.28 9.08 -16.57
CA GLY A 254 -9.31 8.66 -15.18
C GLY A 254 -7.94 8.76 -14.48
N GLU A 255 -6.96 9.39 -15.13
CA GLU A 255 -5.62 9.56 -14.57
C GLU A 255 -5.59 10.63 -13.49
N MET A 256 -4.76 10.41 -12.47
CA MET A 256 -4.55 11.36 -11.38
C MET A 256 -3.75 12.56 -11.86
N MET A 257 -4.28 13.77 -11.62
CA MET A 257 -3.65 15.04 -12.03
C MET A 257 -2.73 15.55 -10.91
N TRP A 258 -1.52 15.06 -10.85
CA TRP A 258 -0.57 15.38 -9.77
C TRP A 258 0.65 16.20 -10.23
N ARG A 259 1.03 16.08 -11.50
CA ARG A 259 2.31 16.61 -12.02
C ARG A 259 2.48 18.13 -11.81
N ASN A 260 1.39 18.89 -11.92
CA ASN A 260 1.39 20.34 -11.74
C ASN A 260 1.44 20.79 -10.27
N LEU A 261 1.34 19.84 -9.33
CA LEU A 261 1.33 20.13 -7.89
C LEU A 261 2.73 20.05 -7.26
N VAL A 262 3.71 19.52 -7.99
CA VAL A 262 5.06 19.21 -7.46
C VAL A 262 6.13 19.57 -8.48
N GLN A 263 7.33 19.88 -7.97
CA GLN A 263 8.51 20.08 -8.80
C GLN A 263 9.42 18.87 -8.65
N VAL A 264 9.45 18.06 -9.68
CA VAL A 264 10.29 16.86 -9.77
C VAL A 264 10.90 16.78 -11.17
N SER A 265 12.02 16.07 -11.31
CA SER A 265 12.68 15.86 -12.59
C SER A 265 11.75 15.10 -13.55
N ASP A 266 11.88 15.39 -14.87
CA ASP A 266 11.04 14.74 -15.88
C ASP A 266 11.19 13.23 -15.88
N HIS A 267 12.41 12.73 -15.71
CA HIS A 267 12.67 11.28 -15.62
C HIS A 267 11.92 10.64 -14.44
N PHE A 268 12.01 11.25 -13.24
CA PHE A 268 11.32 10.72 -12.07
C PHE A 268 9.80 10.80 -12.22
N ALA A 269 9.29 11.89 -12.80
CA ALA A 269 7.88 12.01 -13.08
C ALA A 269 7.37 10.96 -14.08
N ASP A 270 8.16 10.62 -15.12
CA ASP A 270 7.78 9.59 -16.10
C ASP A 270 7.75 8.19 -15.45
N VAL A 271 8.67 7.91 -14.50
CA VAL A 271 8.65 6.66 -13.72
C VAL A 271 7.39 6.59 -12.85
N LEU A 272 7.07 7.66 -12.11
CA LEU A 272 5.86 7.70 -11.28
C LEU A 272 4.58 7.58 -12.14
N GLN A 273 4.52 8.27 -13.29
CA GLN A 273 3.38 8.18 -14.20
C GLN A 273 3.18 6.75 -14.68
N LYS A 274 4.26 6.04 -15.03
CA LYS A 274 4.19 4.63 -15.44
C LYS A 274 3.80 3.69 -14.31
N MET A 275 4.16 3.99 -13.04
CA MET A 275 3.64 3.26 -11.88
C MET A 275 2.13 3.46 -11.70
N LEU A 276 1.61 4.64 -12.06
CA LEU A 276 0.20 5.05 -11.91
C LEU A 276 -0.67 4.69 -13.13
N GLU A 277 -0.13 4.07 -14.16
CA GLU A 277 -0.91 3.63 -15.33
C GLU A 277 -2.13 2.81 -14.91
N ILE A 278 -3.31 3.22 -15.38
CA ILE A 278 -4.58 2.54 -15.08
C ILE A 278 -4.58 1.15 -15.71
N SER A 279 -4.10 1.06 -16.96
CA SER A 279 -3.96 -0.21 -17.65
C SER A 279 -2.79 -1.02 -17.09
N VAL A 280 -3.08 -2.18 -16.51
CA VAL A 280 -2.05 -3.12 -16.03
C VAL A 280 -0.98 -3.40 -17.08
N ARG A 281 -1.34 -3.49 -18.38
CA ARG A 281 -0.40 -3.81 -19.47
C ARG A 281 0.64 -2.72 -19.70
N HIS A 282 0.32 -1.47 -19.41
CA HIS A 282 1.22 -0.33 -19.59
C HIS A 282 2.04 -0.04 -18.33
N ARG A 283 1.58 -0.53 -17.18
CA ARG A 283 2.25 -0.39 -15.89
C ARG A 283 3.48 -1.31 -15.80
N TYR A 284 4.38 -1.03 -14.88
CA TYR A 284 5.44 -1.95 -14.53
C TYR A 284 4.88 -3.29 -14.07
N GLN A 285 5.45 -4.39 -14.59
CA GLN A 285 5.02 -5.74 -14.26
C GLN A 285 5.77 -6.33 -13.07
N SER A 286 6.94 -5.77 -12.74
CA SER A 286 7.76 -6.21 -11.61
C SER A 286 8.46 -5.03 -10.93
N VAL A 287 8.86 -5.23 -9.70
CA VAL A 287 9.62 -4.25 -8.91
C VAL A 287 10.99 -3.99 -9.52
N GLU A 288 11.66 -5.02 -10.08
CA GLU A 288 12.97 -4.89 -10.72
C GLU A 288 12.91 -3.94 -11.92
N ALA A 289 11.78 -3.92 -12.63
CA ALA A 289 11.59 -3.00 -13.74
C ALA A 289 11.50 -1.54 -13.27
N VAL A 290 10.87 -1.29 -12.10
CA VAL A 290 10.85 0.04 -11.48
C VAL A 290 12.26 0.45 -11.02
N LEU A 291 12.96 -0.44 -10.33
CA LEU A 291 14.32 -0.17 -9.82
C LEU A 291 15.29 0.18 -10.95
N ARG A 292 15.24 -0.54 -12.08
CA ARG A 292 16.09 -0.24 -13.26
C ARG A 292 15.79 1.13 -13.84
N ASP A 293 14.50 1.47 -13.99
CA ASP A 293 14.12 2.77 -14.56
C ASP A 293 14.43 3.92 -13.59
N LEU A 294 14.54 3.67 -12.29
CA LEU A 294 14.96 4.66 -11.28
C LEU A 294 16.47 4.81 -11.13
N ASP A 295 17.29 4.02 -11.83
CA ASP A 295 18.76 3.96 -11.65
C ASP A 295 19.18 3.64 -10.19
N LEU A 296 18.36 2.84 -9.50
CA LEU A 296 18.62 2.46 -8.11
C LEU A 296 19.41 1.14 -7.97
N GLU A 297 19.77 0.47 -9.07
CA GLU A 297 20.57 -0.77 -9.04
C GLU A 297 21.83 -0.68 -8.17
N PRO A 298 22.61 0.43 -8.20
CA PRO A 298 23.80 0.55 -7.35
C PRO A 298 23.53 0.50 -5.85
N TYR A 299 22.29 0.76 -5.44
CA TYR A 299 21.90 0.72 -4.03
C TYR A 299 21.46 -0.66 -3.55
N MET A 300 21.22 -1.61 -4.46
CA MET A 300 20.74 -2.96 -4.12
C MET A 300 21.76 -3.73 -3.28
N ASP A 301 23.04 -3.65 -3.60
CA ASP A 301 24.09 -4.35 -2.85
C ASP A 301 24.24 -3.81 -1.42
N SER A 302 24.12 -2.49 -1.24
CA SER A 302 24.17 -1.88 0.09
C SER A 302 22.94 -2.22 0.93
N LEU A 303 21.77 -2.37 0.30
CA LEU A 303 20.54 -2.79 0.97
C LEU A 303 20.60 -4.28 1.36
N ALA A 304 21.11 -5.14 0.48
CA ALA A 304 21.31 -6.57 0.77
C ALA A 304 22.26 -6.78 1.96
N GLN A 305 23.36 -6.01 2.04
CA GLN A 305 24.30 -6.04 3.16
C GLN A 305 23.64 -5.57 4.48
N ASN A 306 22.74 -4.59 4.42
CA ASN A 306 21.97 -4.12 5.58
C ASN A 306 20.87 -5.10 6.01
N LEU A 307 20.46 -6.02 5.16
CA LEU A 307 19.48 -7.06 5.44
C LEU A 307 20.12 -8.37 5.92
N ALA A 308 21.41 -8.57 5.67
CA ALA A 308 22.18 -9.69 6.22
C ALA A 308 22.26 -9.53 7.76
N PHE A 309 21.78 -10.52 8.49
CA PHE A 309 21.90 -10.56 9.94
C PHE A 309 23.37 -10.47 10.33
N PRO A 310 23.76 -9.68 11.35
CA PRO A 310 25.06 -9.83 11.94
C PRO A 310 25.14 -11.24 12.55
N ASN A 311 25.88 -12.12 11.92
CA ASN A 311 26.26 -13.39 12.52
C ASN A 311 26.96 -13.07 13.85
N SER A 312 26.30 -13.41 14.95
CA SER A 312 26.88 -13.41 16.28
C SER A 312 27.95 -14.50 16.36
N HIS A 313 29.16 -14.18 15.98
CA HIS A 313 30.34 -14.92 16.45
C HIS A 313 31.46 -13.92 16.68
N GLY A 314 31.82 -13.82 17.95
CA GLY A 314 32.94 -13.01 18.39
C GLY A 314 34.26 -13.53 17.83
N GLY A 315 35.12 -12.60 17.47
CA GLY A 315 36.48 -12.85 17.07
C GLY A 315 37.22 -11.53 16.97
N ARG A 316 38.09 -11.28 17.95
CA ARG A 316 39.08 -10.21 17.94
C ARG A 316 39.98 -10.33 16.72
N GLY A 317 40.39 -9.22 16.12
CA GLY A 317 41.67 -9.15 15.40
C GLY A 317 41.66 -8.27 14.17
N ASP A 318 42.36 -7.16 14.32
CA ASP A 318 43.23 -6.46 13.35
C ASP A 318 42.60 -5.66 12.20
N SER A 319 42.69 -4.39 12.42
CA SER A 319 42.86 -3.29 11.48
C SER A 319 43.96 -3.55 10.46
N GLN A 320 43.63 -3.85 9.19
CA GLN A 320 44.42 -3.56 7.97
C GLN A 320 43.72 -4.18 6.74
N ALA A 321 42.74 -3.52 6.14
CA ALA A 321 42.27 -3.84 4.79
C ALA A 321 41.40 -2.69 4.22
N GLU A 322 41.94 -1.48 4.17
CA GLU A 322 41.25 -0.34 3.54
C GLU A 322 42.06 0.34 2.43
N GLU A 323 42.80 -0.37 1.62
CA GLU A 323 43.51 0.29 0.49
C GLU A 323 43.58 -0.47 -0.84
N ILE A 324 42.87 -1.58 -1.04
CA ILE A 324 43.02 -2.36 -2.30
C ILE A 324 41.83 -2.24 -3.26
N GLY A 325 40.71 -1.64 -2.86
CA GLY A 325 39.47 -1.59 -3.68
C GLY A 325 39.40 -0.49 -4.77
N ASN A 326 40.26 0.53 -4.72
CA ASN A 326 40.11 1.74 -5.55
C ASN A 326 40.97 1.80 -6.83
N SER A 327 41.87 0.87 -7.05
CA SER A 327 42.77 0.94 -8.20
C SER A 327 42.31 0.13 -9.42
N GLU A 328 41.52 -0.92 -9.26
CA GLU A 328 41.02 -1.72 -10.39
C GLU A 328 39.82 -1.09 -11.10
N TYR A 329 38.96 -0.39 -10.37
CA TYR A 329 37.80 0.33 -10.96
C TYR A 329 38.25 1.50 -11.86
N ARG A 330 39.39 2.09 -11.61
CA ARG A 330 39.91 3.22 -12.40
C ARG A 330 40.52 2.76 -13.72
N LYS A 331 41.11 1.56 -13.79
CA LYS A 331 41.73 0.99 -15.01
C LYS A 331 40.70 0.47 -16.02
N LEU A 332 39.50 0.11 -15.61
CA LEU A 332 38.42 -0.32 -16.52
C LEU A 332 37.70 0.85 -17.22
N ARG A 333 37.92 2.08 -16.77
CA ARG A 333 37.27 3.29 -17.32
C ARG A 333 38.12 3.97 -18.41
N GLU A 334 39.42 3.70 -18.50
CA GLU A 334 40.35 4.34 -19.46
C GLU A 334 40.59 3.55 -20.75
N GLY A 335 40.01 2.35 -20.89
CA GLY A 335 40.29 1.43 -22.01
C GLY A 335 39.22 1.31 -23.09
N ARG A 336 38.14 2.09 -23.07
CA ARG A 336 37.13 2.05 -24.17
C ARG A 336 37.11 3.37 -24.92
N GLY A 337 37.79 3.33 -26.06
CA GLY A 337 37.78 4.36 -27.08
C GLY A 337 36.38 4.69 -27.55
N ARG A 338 36.22 5.95 -27.95
CA ARG A 338 35.06 6.60 -28.51
C ARG A 338 34.44 5.79 -29.67
N ASP A 339 33.36 5.10 -29.37
CA ASP A 339 32.38 4.80 -30.39
C ASP A 339 30.98 5.24 -29.86
N ARG A 340 30.48 6.32 -30.46
CA ARG A 340 29.16 6.89 -30.16
C ARG A 340 28.09 5.98 -30.79
N THR A 341 27.78 4.90 -30.14
CA THR A 341 26.51 4.20 -30.41
C THR A 341 25.53 4.60 -29.31
N GLU A 342 24.49 5.33 -29.74
CA GLU A 342 23.40 5.74 -28.88
C GLU A 342 22.85 4.55 -28.07
N SER A 343 22.67 4.75 -26.76
CA SER A 343 22.14 3.72 -25.88
C SER A 343 20.73 3.29 -26.32
N PRO A 344 20.30 2.05 -26.05
CA PRO A 344 18.95 1.59 -26.37
C PRO A 344 17.86 2.49 -25.80
N SER A 345 18.10 3.16 -24.68
CA SER A 345 17.19 4.11 -24.03
C SER A 345 17.06 5.43 -24.80
N SER A 346 18.16 5.95 -25.39
CA SER A 346 18.09 7.15 -26.24
C SER A 346 17.39 6.90 -27.57
N ARG A 347 17.50 5.70 -28.13
CA ARG A 347 16.73 5.28 -29.33
C ARG A 347 15.24 5.16 -29.03
N MET A 348 14.88 4.65 -27.87
CA MET A 348 13.50 4.52 -27.45
C MET A 348 12.85 5.89 -27.14
N ALA A 349 13.59 6.79 -26.49
CA ALA A 349 13.15 8.17 -26.26
C ALA A 349 12.99 8.96 -27.57
N ALA A 350 13.89 8.78 -28.53
CA ALA A 350 13.78 9.37 -29.86
C ALA A 350 12.57 8.81 -30.64
N ALA A 351 12.30 7.50 -30.56
CA ALA A 351 11.16 6.87 -31.19
C ALA A 351 9.82 7.35 -30.59
N ILE A 352 9.76 7.59 -29.28
CA ILE A 352 8.58 8.12 -28.59
C ILE A 352 8.33 9.58 -29.00
N ARG A 353 9.38 10.42 -29.10
CA ARG A 353 9.27 11.79 -29.57
C ARG A 353 8.79 11.86 -31.03
N ALA A 354 9.35 11.07 -31.92
CA ALA A 354 8.94 10.99 -33.31
C ALA A 354 7.49 10.50 -33.51
N ARG A 355 7.02 9.61 -32.63
CA ARG A 355 5.63 9.14 -32.64
C ARG A 355 4.65 10.21 -32.15
N ARG A 356 5.06 11.02 -31.16
CA ARG A 356 4.29 12.16 -30.64
C ARG A 356 4.17 13.29 -31.66
N GLU A 357 5.25 13.60 -32.38
CA GLU A 357 5.25 14.60 -33.44
C GLU A 357 4.36 14.17 -34.63
N ARG A 358 4.33 12.89 -35.01
CA ARG A 358 3.43 12.36 -36.04
C ARG A 358 1.96 12.32 -35.60
N ALA A 359 1.67 12.19 -34.28
CA ALA A 359 0.32 12.29 -33.78
C ALA A 359 -0.19 13.75 -33.80
N ASN A 360 0.66 14.71 -33.42
CA ASN A 360 0.32 16.14 -33.47
C ASN A 360 0.19 16.69 -34.89
N SER A 361 0.95 16.19 -35.87
CA SER A 361 0.84 16.59 -37.27
C SER A 361 -0.41 16.06 -37.98
N ARG A 362 -1.01 14.97 -37.46
CA ARG A 362 -2.29 14.43 -37.97
C ARG A 362 -3.52 15.15 -37.44
N SER A 363 -3.42 15.83 -36.29
CA SER A 363 -4.53 16.62 -35.77
C SER A 363 -4.65 18.03 -36.37
N SER A 364 -3.61 18.53 -37.10
CA SER A 364 -3.60 19.83 -37.72
C SER A 364 -3.98 19.85 -39.21
N SER A 365 -4.25 18.69 -39.83
CA SER A 365 -4.58 18.57 -41.27
C SER A 365 -6.04 18.15 -41.55
N GLY A 366 -6.93 18.18 -40.56
CA GLY A 366 -8.32 17.74 -40.67
C GLY A 366 -9.38 18.80 -40.86
N ASP A 367 -9.03 20.07 -41.07
CA ASP A 367 -10.01 21.14 -41.30
C ASP A 367 -9.75 21.90 -42.60
N ARG A 368 -10.20 21.36 -43.74
CA ARG A 368 -10.58 22.10 -44.95
C ARG A 368 -11.06 21.13 -46.04
N GLN A 369 -12.37 21.13 -46.27
CA GLN A 369 -13.18 20.80 -47.47
C GLN A 369 -14.40 19.96 -46.99
N GLY A 370 -15.62 20.40 -47.19
CA GLY A 370 -16.33 21.02 -48.25
C GLY A 370 -17.81 21.14 -47.88
N MET A 371 -18.29 22.35 -48.01
CA MET A 371 -19.70 22.70 -48.11
C MET A 371 -20.29 22.06 -49.36
N ASN A 372 -21.35 21.27 -49.29
CA ASN A 372 -22.46 21.37 -50.25
C ASN A 372 -23.74 20.68 -49.78
N THR A 373 -24.73 21.49 -49.64
CA THR A 373 -26.19 21.37 -49.86
C THR A 373 -26.78 20.01 -50.22
N ARG A 374 -27.83 19.59 -49.47
CA ARG A 374 -29.16 19.29 -50.03
C ARG A 374 -30.24 19.28 -48.95
N ASN A 375 -31.18 20.21 -49.12
CA ASN A 375 -32.54 20.27 -48.58
C ASN A 375 -33.31 18.98 -48.86
N THR A 376 -34.05 18.46 -47.88
CA THR A 376 -35.39 17.93 -48.13
C THR A 376 -36.27 18.06 -46.88
N LYS A 377 -37.44 18.58 -47.09
CA LYS A 377 -38.54 18.96 -46.21
C LYS A 377 -39.33 17.77 -45.66
N MET A 378 -40.10 18.11 -44.62
CA MET A 378 -41.40 17.55 -44.17
C MET A 378 -41.33 16.34 -43.23
N THR A 379 -42.10 16.21 -42.17
CA THR A 379 -43.38 16.73 -41.77
C THR A 379 -43.62 16.57 -40.26
N THR A 380 -44.38 17.47 -39.74
CA THR A 380 -45.12 17.60 -38.49
C THR A 380 -45.75 16.34 -37.87
N GLY A 381 -45.80 16.30 -36.53
CA GLY A 381 -46.62 15.39 -35.77
C GLY A 381 -46.60 15.72 -34.26
N SER A 382 -47.46 16.65 -33.86
CA SER A 382 -47.75 17.02 -32.49
C SER A 382 -48.67 15.98 -31.81
N ARG A 383 -48.47 15.77 -30.49
CA ARG A 383 -49.54 15.52 -29.44
C ARG A 383 -48.83 15.28 -28.12
N SER A 384 -48.90 16.22 -27.21
CA SER A 384 -49.86 16.51 -26.14
C SER A 384 -49.83 15.52 -24.97
N ALA A 385 -49.38 16.03 -23.86
CA ALA A 385 -49.95 16.12 -22.52
C ALA A 385 -50.19 14.83 -21.69
N GLY A 386 -49.70 14.88 -20.46
CA GLY A 386 -50.09 13.98 -19.39
C GLY A 386 -49.37 14.28 -18.10
N LYS A 387 -49.76 15.34 -17.38
CA LYS A 387 -49.41 15.58 -15.98
C LYS A 387 -50.17 14.56 -15.12
N ALA A 388 -49.50 13.93 -14.16
CA ALA A 388 -50.14 13.48 -12.93
C ALA A 388 -49.17 13.70 -11.77
N LYS A 389 -49.56 14.61 -10.88
CA LYS A 389 -49.16 14.72 -9.48
C LYS A 389 -49.92 13.69 -8.65
N LEU A 390 -49.30 13.12 -7.64
CA LEU A 390 -49.90 12.65 -6.36
C LEU A 390 -48.69 12.46 -5.42
N SER A 391 -48.58 13.23 -4.46
CA SER A 391 -48.92 13.49 -3.06
C SER A 391 -48.40 12.40 -2.10
N ALA A 392 -47.66 12.92 -1.10
CA ALA A 392 -47.23 12.27 0.12
C ALA A 392 -48.41 11.69 0.90
N ASP A 393 -48.18 10.60 1.60
CA ASP A 393 -48.42 10.33 3.01
C ASP A 393 -48.59 8.83 3.26
N GLU A 394 -48.18 8.42 4.46
CA GLU A 394 -48.47 7.18 5.21
C GLU A 394 -47.76 5.88 4.82
N LEU A 395 -46.76 5.49 5.54
CA LEU A 395 -46.64 4.63 6.76
C LEU A 395 -45.19 4.30 7.01
#